data_6ebbcbaf1db6fb49c348bbe7d4901d0f
#
_entry.id   6ebbcbaf1db6fb49c348bbe7d4901d0f
#
_cell.length_a   1.000
_cell.length_b   1.000
_cell.length_c   1.000
_cell.angle_alpha   90.00
_cell.angle_beta   90.00
_cell.angle_gamma   90.00
#
_symmetry.space_group_name_H-M   'P 1'
#
loop_
_entity.id
_entity.type
_entity.pdbx_description
1 polymer ?
#
loop_
_entity_poly.entity_id
_entity_poly.type
_entity_poly.pdbx_seq_one_letter_code
_entity_poly.pdbx_strand_id
1 'polypeptide(L)'
;MKLSKTTLAILLILISTFGFMLKLPSVFRNVDAELHFLFYFCAALMINLLLKKEQYIYHIIIFVVLFCFGIGIEIFQDLSNLFFEKKIHGNFDPRDIIYNTLGLIFASAFWLAYIILKKILGDSTKVN
;
A
#
# COMPACT_ATOMS: atom_id res chain seq x y z
N MET A 1 15.15 20.99 -7.82
CA MET A 1 15.32 19.71 -8.56
C MET A 1 13.97 18.97 -8.50
N LYS A 2 13.27 18.82 -9.63
CA LYS A 2 12.00 18.05 -9.65
C LYS A 2 12.36 16.56 -9.72
N LEU A 3 12.12 15.81 -8.65
CA LEU A 3 12.26 14.35 -8.69
C LEU A 3 11.33 13.79 -9.77
N SER A 4 11.84 12.87 -10.57
CA SER A 4 10.99 12.15 -11.53
C SER A 4 9.98 11.28 -10.77
N LYS A 5 8.80 11.04 -11.36
CA LYS A 5 7.79 10.16 -10.75
C LYS A 5 8.36 8.76 -10.47
N THR A 6 9.24 8.29 -11.35
CA THR A 6 9.94 7.01 -11.20
C THR A 6 10.87 7.01 -9.99
N THR A 7 11.65 8.07 -9.81
CA THR A 7 12.54 8.21 -8.65
C THR A 7 11.74 8.23 -7.35
N LEU A 8 10.60 8.97 -7.34
CA LEU A 8 9.72 9.01 -6.17
C LEU A 8 9.13 7.62 -5.86
N ALA A 9 8.68 6.89 -6.87
CA ALA A 9 8.15 5.54 -6.70
C ALA A 9 9.22 4.58 -6.14
N ILE A 10 10.44 4.62 -6.67
CA ILE A 10 11.56 3.81 -6.17
C ILE A 10 11.87 4.14 -4.71
N LEU A 11 11.96 5.43 -4.37
CA LEU A 11 12.20 5.87 -2.99
C LEU A 11 11.11 5.39 -2.05
N LEU A 12 9.84 5.47 -2.45
CA LEU A 12 8.72 4.98 -1.64
C LEU A 12 8.80 3.48 -1.41
N ILE A 13 9.13 2.70 -2.43
CA ILE A 13 9.32 1.25 -2.30
C ILE A 13 10.47 0.93 -1.34
N LEU A 14 11.62 1.61 -1.50
CA LEU A 14 12.78 1.40 -0.64
C LEU A 14 12.48 1.75 0.82
N ILE A 15 11.89 2.93 1.08
CA ILE A 15 11.52 3.37 2.42
C ILE A 15 10.50 2.42 3.05
N SER A 16 9.53 1.97 2.27
CA SER A 16 8.51 1.02 2.74
C SER A 16 9.11 -0.33 3.10
N THR A 17 9.95 -0.88 2.21
CA THR A 17 10.63 -2.15 2.45
C THR A 17 11.49 -2.05 3.71
N PHE A 18 12.28 -0.97 3.84
CA PHE A 18 13.11 -0.75 5.01
C PHE A 18 12.27 -0.58 6.28
N GLY A 19 11.17 0.18 6.22
CA GLY A 19 10.26 0.40 7.35
C GLY A 19 9.65 -0.91 7.86
N PHE A 20 9.19 -1.79 6.97
CA PHE A 20 8.64 -3.10 7.34
C PHE A 20 9.69 -4.11 7.81
N MET A 21 10.95 -3.94 7.39
CA MET A 21 12.05 -4.78 7.86
C MET A 21 12.58 -4.36 9.23
N LEU A 22 12.28 -3.16 9.71
CA LEU A 22 12.65 -2.73 11.06
C LEU A 22 11.70 -3.37 12.08
N LYS A 23 12.27 -3.98 13.11
CA LYS A 23 11.51 -4.45 14.26
C LYS A 23 10.91 -3.27 15.00
N LEU A 24 9.59 -3.19 15.03
CA LEU A 24 8.89 -2.14 15.76
C LEU A 24 9.19 -2.20 17.27
N PRO A 25 9.36 -1.03 17.93
CA PRO A 25 9.41 -0.96 19.39
C PRO A 25 8.19 -1.63 20.03
N SER A 26 8.36 -2.19 21.23
CA SER A 26 7.31 -2.93 21.93
C SER A 26 5.99 -2.15 22.10
N VAL A 27 6.06 -0.82 22.13
CA VAL A 27 4.91 0.09 22.21
C VAL A 27 3.97 -0.06 21.01
N PHE A 28 4.51 -0.34 19.83
CA PHE A 28 3.74 -0.45 18.58
C PHE A 28 3.28 -1.88 18.26
N ARG A 29 3.71 -2.88 19.05
CA ARG A 29 3.38 -4.29 18.79
C ARG A 29 1.88 -4.58 18.77
N ASN A 30 1.10 -3.82 19.54
CA ASN A 30 -0.35 -4.01 19.62
C ASN A 30 -1.11 -3.36 18.46
N VAL A 31 -0.48 -2.47 17.71
CA VAL A 31 -1.07 -1.72 16.56
C VAL A 31 -0.36 -2.02 15.24
N ASP A 32 0.44 -3.08 15.20
CA ASP A 32 1.23 -3.43 14.01
C ASP A 32 0.33 -3.70 12.80
N ALA A 33 -0.68 -4.52 12.98
CA ALA A 33 -1.65 -4.84 11.92
C ALA A 33 -2.39 -3.59 11.41
N GLU A 34 -2.78 -2.67 12.31
CA GLU A 34 -3.43 -1.41 11.96
C GLU A 34 -2.48 -0.49 11.16
N LEU A 35 -1.18 -0.52 11.45
CA LEU A 35 -0.17 0.20 10.68
C LEU A 35 -0.04 -0.38 9.27
N HIS A 36 -0.10 -1.69 9.12
CA HIS A 36 -0.16 -2.37 7.82
C HIS A 36 -1.37 -1.89 7.01
N PHE A 37 -2.57 -1.92 7.60
CA PHE A 37 -3.78 -1.39 6.97
C PHE A 37 -3.60 0.05 6.49
N LEU A 38 -3.16 0.93 7.38
CA LEU A 38 -3.01 2.36 7.09
C LEU A 38 -1.99 2.60 5.96
N PHE A 39 -0.86 1.89 6.00
CA PHE A 39 0.16 2.00 4.97
C PHE A 39 -0.39 1.62 3.59
N TYR A 40 -1.02 0.44 3.44
CA TYR A 40 -1.52 -0.02 2.15
C TYR A 40 -2.68 0.83 1.63
N PHE A 41 -3.54 1.32 2.53
CA PHE A 41 -4.57 2.28 2.20
C PHE A 41 -3.98 3.58 1.62
N CYS A 42 -3.05 4.20 2.33
CA CYS A 42 -2.41 5.45 1.88
C CYS A 42 -1.57 5.23 0.62
N ALA A 43 -0.81 4.15 0.52
CA ALA A 43 0.03 3.84 -0.64
C ALA A 43 -0.83 3.69 -1.91
N ALA A 44 -1.92 2.94 -1.84
CA ALA A 44 -2.82 2.74 -2.98
C ALA A 44 -3.46 4.05 -3.43
N LEU A 45 -3.95 4.88 -2.50
CA LEU A 45 -4.53 6.20 -2.83
C LEU A 45 -3.47 7.12 -3.45
N MET A 46 -2.29 7.20 -2.85
CA MET A 46 -1.22 8.07 -3.32
C MET A 46 -0.75 7.68 -4.72
N ILE A 47 -0.58 6.39 -5.03
CA ILE A 47 -0.17 5.93 -6.35
C ILE A 47 -1.25 6.26 -7.38
N ASN A 48 -2.54 6.04 -7.07
CA ASN A 48 -3.65 6.40 -7.96
C ASN A 48 -3.67 7.91 -8.26
N LEU A 49 -3.46 8.76 -7.24
CA LEU A 49 -3.40 10.22 -7.40
C LEU A 49 -2.18 10.66 -8.24
N LEU A 50 -1.02 10.03 -8.05
CA LEU A 50 0.21 10.36 -8.79
C LEU A 50 0.10 9.96 -10.26
N LEU A 51 -0.49 8.81 -10.57
CA LEU A 51 -0.65 8.33 -11.94
C LEU A 51 -1.72 9.09 -12.70
N LYS A 52 -2.71 9.67 -12.01
CA LYS A 52 -3.85 10.41 -12.60
C LYS A 52 -4.57 9.61 -13.69
N LYS A 53 -4.57 8.29 -13.58
CA LYS A 53 -5.25 7.39 -14.51
C LYS A 53 -6.60 6.99 -13.92
N GLU A 54 -7.67 7.27 -14.67
CA GLU A 54 -9.05 6.98 -14.24
C GLU A 54 -9.57 5.63 -14.76
N GLN A 55 -8.74 4.93 -15.53
CA GLN A 55 -9.09 3.62 -16.06
C GLN A 55 -8.96 2.54 -14.98
N TYR A 56 -10.00 1.73 -14.84
CA TYR A 56 -10.06 0.64 -13.85
C TYR A 56 -8.86 -0.32 -13.92
N ILE A 57 -8.32 -0.55 -15.13
CA ILE A 57 -7.20 -1.46 -15.31
C ILE A 57 -5.96 -1.02 -14.52
N TYR A 58 -5.66 0.28 -14.48
CA TYR A 58 -4.52 0.79 -13.70
C TYR A 58 -4.73 0.61 -12.20
N HIS A 59 -5.97 0.80 -11.74
CA HIS A 59 -6.32 0.57 -10.35
C HIS A 59 -6.17 -0.90 -9.94
N ILE A 60 -6.62 -1.82 -10.80
CA ILE A 60 -6.45 -3.26 -10.60
C ILE A 60 -4.96 -3.64 -10.56
N ILE A 61 -4.15 -3.09 -11.46
CA ILE A 61 -2.70 -3.33 -11.47
C ILE A 61 -2.07 -2.83 -10.16
N ILE A 62 -2.43 -1.64 -9.69
CA ILE A 62 -1.93 -1.10 -8.42
C ILE A 62 -2.30 -2.03 -7.26
N PHE A 63 -3.56 -2.49 -7.21
CA PHE A 63 -4.04 -3.41 -6.19
C PHE A 63 -3.22 -4.71 -6.18
N VAL A 64 -3.07 -5.34 -7.34
CA VAL A 64 -2.33 -6.61 -7.47
C VAL A 64 -0.85 -6.44 -7.10
N VAL A 65 -0.20 -5.37 -7.57
CA VAL A 65 1.21 -5.10 -7.27
C VAL A 65 1.42 -4.88 -5.78
N LEU A 66 0.58 -4.07 -5.13
CA LEU A 66 0.70 -3.83 -3.69
C LEU A 66 0.35 -5.09 -2.87
N PHE A 67 -0.63 -5.87 -3.30
CA PHE A 67 -0.97 -7.15 -2.66
C PHE A 67 0.20 -8.14 -2.71
N CYS A 68 0.79 -8.33 -3.90
CA CYS A 68 1.98 -9.18 -4.06
C CYS A 68 3.18 -8.64 -3.27
N PHE A 69 3.35 -7.32 -3.22
CA PHE A 69 4.39 -6.69 -2.41
C PHE A 69 4.21 -7.01 -0.92
N GLY A 70 2.97 -6.94 -0.40
CA GLY A 70 2.67 -7.30 0.99
C GLY A 70 3.03 -8.74 1.33
N ILE A 71 2.61 -9.69 0.50
CA ILE A 71 2.98 -11.10 0.67
C ILE A 71 4.51 -11.26 0.59
N GLY A 72 5.15 -10.59 -0.36
CA GLY A 72 6.60 -10.64 -0.53
C GLY A 72 7.36 -10.17 0.70
N ILE A 73 6.93 -9.10 1.35
CA ILE A 73 7.53 -8.59 2.60
C ILE A 73 7.43 -9.63 3.72
N GLU A 74 6.25 -10.23 3.92
CA GLU A 74 6.05 -11.25 4.95
C GLU A 74 6.97 -12.48 4.76
N ILE A 75 7.05 -12.97 3.52
CA ILE A 75 7.96 -14.07 3.17
C ILE A 75 9.41 -13.66 3.40
N PHE A 76 9.78 -12.44 3.01
CA PHE A 76 11.15 -11.96 3.15
C PHE A 76 11.56 -11.78 4.61
N GLN A 77 10.66 -11.33 5.47
CA GLN A 77 10.88 -11.26 6.92
C GLN A 77 11.20 -12.64 7.49
N ASP A 78 10.40 -13.64 7.14
CA ASP A 78 10.57 -15.01 7.64
C ASP A 78 11.89 -15.63 7.14
N LEU A 79 12.17 -15.50 5.84
CA LEU A 79 13.42 -15.97 5.24
C LEU A 79 14.66 -15.28 5.84
N SER A 80 14.59 -13.99 6.11
CA SER A 80 15.70 -13.26 6.72
C SER A 80 16.00 -13.71 8.14
N ASN A 81 14.98 -14.01 8.94
CA ASN A 81 15.13 -14.58 10.28
C ASN A 81 15.82 -15.97 10.23
N LEU A 82 15.46 -16.77 9.24
CA LEU A 82 16.07 -18.08 9.02
C LEU A 82 17.54 -17.97 8.60
N PHE A 83 17.85 -17.04 7.70
CA PHE A 83 19.21 -16.83 7.18
C PHE A 83 20.18 -16.30 8.24
N PHE A 84 19.73 -15.39 9.10
CA PHE A 84 20.56 -14.80 10.14
C PHE A 84 20.58 -15.58 11.46
N GLU A 85 19.86 -16.69 11.57
CA GLU A 85 19.70 -17.50 12.79
C GLU A 85 19.30 -16.67 14.02
N LYS A 86 18.71 -15.50 13.80
CA LYS A 86 18.26 -14.56 14.83
C LYS A 86 16.92 -13.96 14.42
N LYS A 87 16.01 -13.79 15.40
CA LYS A 87 14.78 -13.03 15.20
C LYS A 87 15.09 -11.52 15.11
N ILE A 88 15.53 -11.08 13.93
CA ILE A 88 15.81 -9.67 13.64
C ILE A 88 14.52 -8.94 13.30
N HIS A 89 13.58 -9.62 12.65
CA HIS A 89 12.29 -9.09 12.20
C HIS A 89 11.13 -9.81 12.88
N GLY A 90 9.90 -9.39 12.56
CA GLY A 90 8.69 -10.15 12.87
C GLY A 90 8.74 -11.56 12.26
N ASN A 91 7.87 -12.45 12.71
CA ASN A 91 7.62 -13.70 12.00
C ASN A 91 6.54 -13.44 10.96
N PHE A 92 6.42 -14.34 9.97
CA PHE A 92 5.28 -14.37 9.07
C PHE A 92 3.97 -14.33 9.87
N ASP A 93 3.17 -13.29 9.72
CA ASP A 93 1.88 -13.15 10.37
C ASP A 93 0.77 -13.04 9.31
N PRO A 94 -0.10 -14.05 9.19
CA PRO A 94 -1.25 -13.99 8.28
C PRO A 94 -2.19 -12.82 8.55
N ARG A 95 -2.22 -12.28 9.78
CA ARG A 95 -3.02 -11.10 10.12
C ARG A 95 -2.56 -9.88 9.34
N ASP A 96 -1.25 -9.69 9.18
CA ASP A 96 -0.70 -8.55 8.46
C ASP A 96 -1.11 -8.59 6.99
N ILE A 97 -1.15 -9.78 6.37
CA ILE A 97 -1.68 -9.94 5.00
C ILE A 97 -3.17 -9.57 4.92
N ILE A 98 -3.95 -9.96 5.93
CA ILE A 98 -5.38 -9.61 5.98
C ILE A 98 -5.55 -8.10 6.09
N TYR A 99 -4.81 -7.44 6.97
CA TYR A 99 -4.89 -5.99 7.16
C TYR A 99 -4.34 -5.22 5.95
N ASN A 100 -3.28 -5.69 5.29
CA ASN A 100 -2.82 -5.16 4.00
C ASN A 100 -3.95 -5.19 2.97
N THR A 101 -4.62 -6.34 2.85
CA THR A 101 -5.73 -6.55 1.91
C THR A 101 -6.92 -5.65 2.24
N LEU A 102 -7.29 -5.52 3.51
CA LEU A 102 -8.35 -4.61 3.96
C LEU A 102 -8.00 -3.16 3.60
N GLY A 103 -6.76 -2.72 3.82
CA GLY A 103 -6.31 -1.40 3.41
C GLY A 103 -6.50 -1.15 1.91
N LEU A 104 -6.14 -2.12 1.07
CA LEU A 104 -6.33 -2.04 -0.38
C LEU A 104 -7.82 -2.02 -0.78
N ILE A 105 -8.67 -2.82 -0.12
CA ILE A 105 -10.12 -2.84 -0.38
C ILE A 105 -10.74 -1.49 -0.04
N PHE A 106 -10.41 -0.91 1.11
CA PHE A 106 -10.91 0.41 1.50
C PHE A 106 -10.42 1.51 0.56
N ALA A 107 -9.16 1.46 0.14
CA ALA A 107 -8.63 2.39 -0.87
C ALA A 107 -9.38 2.26 -2.20
N SER A 108 -9.73 1.03 -2.61
CA SER A 108 -10.49 0.77 -3.83
C SER A 108 -11.91 1.33 -3.74
N ALA A 109 -12.58 1.14 -2.61
CA ALA A 109 -13.91 1.71 -2.38
C ALA A 109 -13.88 3.25 -2.41
N PHE A 110 -12.88 3.85 -1.79
CA PHE A 110 -12.69 5.31 -1.79
C PHE A 110 -12.41 5.84 -3.21
N TRP A 111 -11.53 5.18 -3.96
CA TRP A 111 -11.23 5.54 -5.34
C TRP A 111 -12.46 5.44 -6.25
N LEU A 112 -13.25 4.37 -6.13
CA LEU A 112 -14.50 4.20 -6.87
C LEU A 112 -15.50 5.31 -6.56
N ALA A 113 -15.69 5.64 -5.29
CA ALA A 113 -16.55 6.74 -4.87
C ALA A 113 -16.09 8.08 -5.49
N TYR A 114 -14.78 8.35 -5.48
CA TYR A 114 -14.20 9.52 -6.12
C TYR A 114 -14.51 9.58 -7.62
N ILE A 115 -14.32 8.48 -8.37
CA ILE A 115 -14.61 8.43 -9.81
C ILE A 115 -16.09 8.64 -10.10
N ILE A 116 -16.98 8.04 -9.32
CA ILE A 116 -18.43 8.21 -9.46
C ILE A 116 -18.83 9.68 -9.22
N LEU A 117 -18.38 10.26 -8.11
CA LEU A 117 -18.66 11.66 -7.79
C LEU A 117 -18.15 12.62 -8.87
N LYS A 118 -16.94 12.38 -9.36
CA LYS A 118 -16.36 13.18 -10.45
C LYS A 118 -17.19 13.14 -11.72
N LYS A 119 -17.74 11.96 -12.09
CA LYS A 119 -18.63 11.82 -13.26
C LYS A 119 -19.93 12.59 -13.06
N ILE A 120 -20.58 12.42 -11.90
CA ILE A 120 -21.86 13.09 -11.59
C ILE A 120 -21.67 14.61 -11.64
N LEU A 121 -20.64 15.15 -10.99
CA LEU A 121 -20.37 16.59 -10.95
C LEU A 121 -19.92 17.14 -12.31
N GLY A 122 -19.14 16.36 -13.07
CA GLY A 122 -18.67 16.75 -14.40
C GLY A 122 -19.77 16.81 -15.45
N ASP A 123 -20.82 15.99 -15.35
CA ASP A 123 -21.99 16.04 -16.23
C ASP A 123 -22.90 17.22 -15.90
N SER A 124 -22.99 17.60 -14.61
CA SER A 124 -23.80 18.74 -14.17
C SER A 124 -23.29 20.09 -14.71
N THR A 125 -22.01 20.20 -15.01
CA THR A 125 -21.39 21.45 -15.56
C THR A 125 -21.56 21.59 -17.07
N LYS A 126 -22.01 20.57 -17.78
CA LYS A 126 -22.22 20.58 -19.24
C LYS A 126 -23.65 20.95 -19.64
N VAL A 127 -24.56 21.05 -18.69
CA VAL A 127 -26.01 21.33 -18.93
C VAL A 127 -26.36 22.82 -18.81
N ASN A 128 -25.41 23.68 -18.47
CA ASN A 128 -25.53 25.12 -18.48
C ASN A 128 -24.62 25.71 -19.58
#